data_1a07ce53ec48c59e9df9b8bb8976585f
#
_entry.id   1a07ce53ec48c59e9df9b8bb8976585f
#
_cell.length_a   1.000
_cell.length_b   1.000
_cell.length_c   1.000
_cell.angle_alpha   90.00
_cell.angle_beta   90.00
_cell.angle_gamma   90.00
#
_symmetry.space_group_name_H-M   'P 1'
#
loop_
_entity.id
_entity.type
_entity.pdbx_description
1 polymer ?
#
loop_
_entity_poly.entity_id
_entity_poly.type
_entity_poly.pdbx_seq_one_letter_code
_entity_poly.pdbx_strand_id
1 'polypeptide(L)'
;MTALRWLLPLGIVAVLLFAPTLSEPVLRPLAPPGAPVIYDRATLSSLTGWHLLMVGMAIVPSTIIGVLLAVLVSRPSGAEFLPLSRTLANLGQTFPPVAVLALSVPLLGFGSWPTVLALFLYGLLPIFENALAGLRGISEDVELSAKAVGMTELQAIRHVELPLALPLILEGIRISTVIALSTATIGSTVAARSLGEVIIAGLTSNNLAFVVQGGVLTSCLAILIYNIFG
;
A
#
# COMPACT_ATOMS: atom_id res chain seq x y z
N MET A 1 -21.29 -2.80 16.03
CA MET A 1 -19.96 -3.33 15.71
C MET A 1 -19.13 -2.42 14.79
N THR A 2 -19.73 -1.56 13.98
CA THR A 2 -19.03 -0.64 13.06
C THR A 2 -18.15 0.42 13.73
N ALA A 3 -18.60 1.03 14.84
CA ALA A 3 -17.81 2.04 15.55
C ALA A 3 -16.49 1.51 16.13
N LEU A 4 -16.47 0.27 16.62
CA LEU A 4 -15.27 -0.33 17.22
C LEU A 4 -14.15 -0.55 16.20
N ARG A 5 -14.48 -0.82 14.93
CA ARG A 5 -13.51 -0.98 13.83
C ARG A 5 -12.69 0.30 13.59
N TRP A 6 -13.26 1.47 13.90
CA TRP A 6 -12.60 2.76 13.74
C TRP A 6 -11.97 3.24 15.04
N LEU A 7 -12.72 3.19 16.14
CA LEU A 7 -12.31 3.79 17.42
C LEU A 7 -11.10 3.11 18.04
N LEU A 8 -11.03 1.77 17.96
CA LEU A 8 -9.90 1.04 18.56
C LEU A 8 -8.58 1.34 17.86
N PRO A 9 -8.41 1.14 16.54
CA PRO A 9 -7.15 1.43 15.87
C PRO A 9 -6.82 2.92 15.89
N LEU A 10 -7.81 3.82 15.77
CA LEU A 10 -7.60 5.26 15.87
C LEU A 10 -7.09 5.67 17.27
N GLY A 11 -7.66 5.12 18.32
CA GLY A 11 -7.22 5.37 19.69
C GLY A 11 -5.78 4.90 19.93
N ILE A 12 -5.44 3.70 19.46
CA ILE A 12 -4.08 3.17 19.57
C ILE A 12 -3.08 4.05 18.81
N VAL A 13 -3.40 4.43 17.56
CA VAL A 13 -2.55 5.33 16.76
C VAL A 13 -2.40 6.67 17.46
N ALA A 14 -3.48 7.27 17.96
CA ALA A 14 -3.42 8.55 18.68
C ALA A 14 -2.53 8.47 19.93
N VAL A 15 -2.66 7.43 20.74
CA VAL A 15 -1.82 7.22 21.93
C VAL A 15 -0.35 7.08 21.52
N LEU A 16 -0.03 6.22 20.57
CA LEU A 16 1.36 5.99 20.18
C LEU A 16 2.02 7.21 19.52
N LEU A 17 1.26 8.04 18.77
CA LEU A 17 1.82 9.20 18.09
C LEU A 17 1.91 10.45 18.99
N PHE A 18 0.95 10.68 19.86
CA PHE A 18 0.82 11.96 20.59
C PHE A 18 1.05 11.84 22.10
N ALA A 19 0.88 10.64 22.66
CA ALA A 19 1.08 10.39 24.09
C ALA A 19 1.72 9.01 24.34
N PRO A 20 2.89 8.69 23.72
CA PRO A 20 3.46 7.35 23.74
C PRO A 20 3.75 6.85 25.18
N THR A 21 4.00 7.75 26.11
CA THR A 21 4.22 7.43 27.53
C THR A 21 3.03 6.74 28.19
N LEU A 22 1.79 6.98 27.72
CA LEU A 22 0.60 6.26 28.20
C LEU A 22 0.63 4.76 27.89
N SER A 23 1.38 4.34 26.87
CA SER A 23 1.57 2.93 26.52
C SER A 23 2.67 2.26 27.35
N GLU A 24 3.48 3.02 28.08
CA GLU A 24 4.63 2.51 28.82
C GLU A 24 4.29 1.41 29.84
N PRO A 25 3.24 1.51 30.66
CA PRO A 25 2.91 0.44 31.60
C PRO A 25 2.60 -0.90 30.92
N VAL A 26 2.01 -0.87 29.73
CA VAL A 26 1.68 -2.06 28.93
C VAL A 26 2.91 -2.64 28.26
N LEU A 27 3.80 -1.78 27.79
CA LEU A 27 5.01 -2.15 27.04
C LEU A 27 6.22 -2.48 27.95
N ARG A 28 6.24 -2.01 29.19
CA ARG A 28 7.34 -2.21 30.15
C ARG A 28 7.74 -3.69 30.33
N PRO A 29 6.81 -4.66 30.45
CA PRO A 29 7.16 -6.07 30.57
C PRO A 29 7.88 -6.66 29.34
N LEU A 30 7.79 -5.97 28.19
CA LEU A 30 8.38 -6.37 26.92
C LEU A 30 9.76 -5.76 26.66
N ALA A 31 10.17 -4.79 27.49
CA ALA A 31 11.48 -4.16 27.40
C ALA A 31 12.48 -4.84 28.32
N PRO A 32 13.78 -4.97 27.93
CA PRO A 32 14.82 -5.45 28.83
C PRO A 32 14.95 -4.56 30.05
N PRO A 33 15.41 -5.10 31.19
CA PRO A 33 15.64 -4.30 32.41
C PRO A 33 16.57 -3.12 32.12
N GLY A 34 16.16 -1.90 32.51
CA GLY A 34 16.96 -0.67 32.31
C GLY A 34 16.93 -0.10 30.89
N ALA A 35 16.36 -0.79 29.92
CA ALA A 35 16.23 -0.27 28.56
C ALA A 35 15.04 0.69 28.42
N PRO A 36 15.09 1.66 27.46
CA PRO A 36 13.95 2.51 27.14
C PRO A 36 12.77 1.66 26.63
N VAL A 37 11.57 2.01 27.07
CA VAL A 37 10.34 1.33 26.66
C VAL A 37 9.76 1.94 25.38
N ILE A 38 9.88 3.26 25.27
CA ILE A 38 9.42 4.02 24.12
C ILE A 38 10.59 4.31 23.20
N TYR A 39 10.41 4.11 21.90
CA TYR A 39 11.44 4.40 20.90
C TYR A 39 11.78 5.90 20.91
N ASP A 40 13.05 6.21 21.03
CA ASP A 40 13.58 7.54 21.31
C ASP A 40 14.54 8.12 20.26
N ARG A 41 14.95 7.31 19.26
CA ARG A 41 15.87 7.76 18.19
C ARG A 41 15.21 8.68 17.16
N ALA A 42 13.89 8.55 17.00
CA ALA A 42 13.06 9.43 16.17
C ALA A 42 11.63 9.43 16.70
N THR A 43 10.86 10.49 16.44
CA THR A 43 9.45 10.51 16.83
C THR A 43 8.63 9.53 15.96
N LEU A 44 7.74 8.78 16.58
CA LEU A 44 6.85 7.85 15.86
C LEU A 44 5.98 8.60 14.83
N SER A 45 5.58 9.84 15.11
CA SER A 45 4.84 10.68 14.18
C SER A 45 5.64 11.01 12.91
N SER A 46 6.92 11.35 13.04
CA SER A 46 7.80 11.61 11.89
C SER A 46 8.00 10.34 11.06
N LEU A 47 8.25 9.19 11.70
CA LEU A 47 8.42 7.91 11.00
C LEU A 47 7.12 7.48 10.30
N THR A 48 5.97 7.69 10.94
CA THR A 48 4.65 7.46 10.32
C THR A 48 4.44 8.33 9.10
N GLY A 49 4.78 9.62 9.19
CA GLY A 49 4.68 10.55 8.05
C GLY A 49 5.51 10.09 6.85
N TRP A 50 6.77 9.73 7.07
CA TRP A 50 7.65 9.21 6.02
C TRP A 50 7.16 7.87 5.46
N HIS A 51 6.67 6.99 6.32
CA HIS A 51 6.11 5.71 5.93
C HIS A 51 4.90 5.89 4.99
N LEU A 52 3.94 6.72 5.38
CA LEU A 52 2.75 7.02 4.57
C LEU A 52 3.11 7.75 3.26
N LEU A 53 4.09 8.66 3.30
CA LEU A 53 4.57 9.35 2.11
C LEU A 53 5.14 8.37 1.08
N MET A 54 6.01 7.43 1.50
CA MET A 54 6.56 6.42 0.59
C MET A 54 5.47 5.52 0.00
N VAL A 55 4.51 5.09 0.82
CA VAL A 55 3.35 4.31 0.35
C VAL A 55 2.55 5.10 -0.68
N GLY A 56 2.25 6.38 -0.41
CA GLY A 56 1.54 7.24 -1.36
C GLY A 56 2.32 7.43 -2.66
N MET A 57 3.63 7.69 -2.58
CA MET A 57 4.51 7.85 -3.75
C MET A 57 4.58 6.59 -4.63
N ALA A 58 4.33 5.41 -4.06
CA ALA A 58 4.29 4.16 -4.80
C ALA A 58 2.89 3.86 -5.35
N ILE A 59 1.84 3.99 -4.53
CA ILE A 59 0.48 3.60 -4.89
C ILE A 59 -0.14 4.51 -5.96
N VAL A 60 0.17 5.82 -5.93
CA VAL A 60 -0.35 6.75 -6.94
C VAL A 60 0.10 6.36 -8.36
N PRO A 61 1.40 6.20 -8.68
CA PRO A 61 1.79 5.76 -10.01
C PRO A 61 1.36 4.32 -10.33
N SER A 62 1.32 3.40 -9.33
CA SER A 62 0.77 2.06 -9.54
C SER A 62 -0.69 2.10 -9.97
N THR A 63 -1.49 3.00 -9.36
CA THR A 63 -2.90 3.18 -9.73
C THR A 63 -3.04 3.71 -11.15
N ILE A 64 -2.31 4.77 -11.48
CA ILE A 64 -2.37 5.38 -12.81
C ILE A 64 -1.97 4.35 -13.89
N ILE A 65 -0.83 3.69 -13.72
CA ILE A 65 -0.32 2.73 -14.70
C ILE A 65 -1.19 1.48 -14.74
N GLY A 66 -1.60 0.93 -13.60
CA GLY A 66 -2.46 -0.26 -13.53
C GLY A 66 -3.81 -0.06 -14.19
N VAL A 67 -4.47 1.08 -13.93
CA VAL A 67 -5.76 1.41 -14.57
C VAL A 67 -5.59 1.68 -16.06
N LEU A 68 -4.54 2.42 -16.46
CA LEU A 68 -4.28 2.68 -17.88
C LEU A 68 -4.02 1.39 -18.67
N LEU A 69 -3.20 0.47 -18.13
CA LEU A 69 -2.98 -0.85 -18.73
C LEU A 69 -4.28 -1.65 -18.82
N ALA A 70 -5.10 -1.64 -17.77
CA ALA A 70 -6.39 -2.33 -17.77
C ALA A 70 -7.34 -1.77 -18.85
N VAL A 71 -7.44 -0.45 -18.97
CA VAL A 71 -8.22 0.22 -20.03
C VAL A 71 -7.69 -0.16 -21.40
N LEU A 72 -6.36 -0.13 -21.61
CA LEU A 72 -5.75 -0.49 -22.90
C LEU A 72 -6.14 -1.92 -23.32
N VAL A 73 -5.94 -2.91 -22.43
CA VAL A 73 -6.13 -4.33 -22.77
C VAL A 73 -7.58 -4.79 -22.66
N SER A 74 -8.49 -3.96 -22.18
CA SER A 74 -9.94 -4.21 -22.25
C SER A 74 -10.52 -3.90 -23.63
N ARG A 75 -9.79 -3.12 -24.47
CA ARG A 75 -10.23 -2.77 -25.82
C ARG A 75 -9.88 -3.87 -26.84
N PRO A 76 -10.71 -4.04 -27.90
CA PRO A 76 -10.39 -4.97 -28.99
C PRO A 76 -9.01 -4.69 -29.60
N SER A 77 -8.64 -3.41 -29.78
CA SER A 77 -7.34 -2.98 -30.32
C SER A 77 -6.14 -3.25 -29.42
N GLY A 78 -6.36 -3.43 -28.11
CA GLY A 78 -5.31 -3.69 -27.12
C GLY A 78 -5.32 -5.11 -26.55
N ALA A 79 -6.30 -5.93 -26.89
CA ALA A 79 -6.52 -7.24 -26.28
C ALA A 79 -5.34 -8.21 -26.46
N GLU A 80 -4.61 -8.10 -27.56
CA GLU A 80 -3.41 -8.91 -27.84
C GLU A 80 -2.24 -8.60 -26.86
N PHE A 81 -2.20 -7.39 -26.26
CA PHE A 81 -1.19 -7.01 -25.28
C PHE A 81 -1.50 -7.49 -23.86
N LEU A 82 -2.62 -8.17 -23.63
CA LEU A 82 -2.99 -8.66 -22.29
C LEU A 82 -1.94 -9.57 -21.65
N PRO A 83 -1.36 -10.58 -22.35
CA PRO A 83 -0.32 -11.43 -21.74
C PRO A 83 0.92 -10.62 -21.33
N LEU A 84 1.33 -9.65 -22.15
CA LEU A 84 2.46 -8.77 -21.85
C LEU A 84 2.16 -7.88 -20.64
N SER A 85 0.98 -7.25 -20.61
CA SER A 85 0.57 -6.37 -19.51
C SER A 85 0.47 -7.13 -18.17
N ARG A 86 -0.05 -8.35 -18.18
CA ARG A 86 -0.05 -9.23 -17.01
C ARG A 86 1.36 -9.60 -16.56
N THR A 87 2.25 -9.94 -17.47
CA THR A 87 3.64 -10.24 -17.15
C THR A 87 4.32 -9.05 -16.50
N LEU A 88 4.16 -7.85 -17.07
CA LEU A 88 4.73 -6.62 -16.51
C LEU A 88 4.15 -6.31 -15.12
N ALA A 89 2.84 -6.40 -14.96
CA ALA A 89 2.19 -6.16 -13.67
C ALA A 89 2.62 -7.19 -12.60
N ASN A 90 2.91 -8.43 -13.02
CA ASN A 90 3.29 -9.52 -12.12
C ASN A 90 4.79 -9.53 -11.76
N LEU A 91 5.63 -8.75 -12.43
CA LEU A 91 7.09 -8.73 -12.16
C LEU A 91 7.39 -8.51 -10.67
N GLY A 92 6.69 -7.58 -10.02
CA GLY A 92 6.86 -7.32 -8.60
C GLY A 92 6.55 -8.54 -7.72
N GLN A 93 5.54 -9.31 -8.07
CA GLN A 93 5.09 -10.46 -7.26
C GLN A 93 5.99 -11.71 -7.42
N THR A 94 6.82 -11.77 -8.47
CA THR A 94 7.71 -12.91 -8.72
C THR A 94 9.00 -12.87 -7.90
N PHE A 95 9.42 -11.69 -7.46
CA PHE A 95 10.63 -11.52 -6.66
C PHE A 95 10.28 -11.29 -5.18
N PRO A 96 11.05 -11.83 -4.22
CA PRO A 96 10.91 -11.43 -2.82
C PRO A 96 11.17 -9.93 -2.64
N PRO A 97 10.41 -9.21 -1.75
CA PRO A 97 10.60 -7.77 -1.55
C PRO A 97 12.05 -7.38 -1.23
N VAL A 98 12.72 -8.16 -0.39
CA VAL A 98 14.13 -7.92 -0.03
C VAL A 98 15.05 -8.04 -1.23
N ALA A 99 14.75 -8.94 -2.18
CA ALA A 99 15.56 -9.08 -3.40
C ALA A 99 15.41 -7.84 -4.30
N VAL A 100 14.18 -7.32 -4.45
CA VAL A 100 13.95 -6.07 -5.21
C VAL A 100 14.72 -4.91 -4.58
N LEU A 101 14.69 -4.78 -3.25
CA LEU A 101 15.46 -3.76 -2.53
C LEU A 101 16.96 -3.91 -2.80
N ALA A 102 17.51 -5.12 -2.63
CA ALA A 102 18.94 -5.38 -2.82
C ALA A 102 19.41 -5.08 -4.25
N LEU A 103 18.60 -5.44 -5.27
CA LEU A 103 18.91 -5.15 -6.68
C LEU A 103 18.78 -3.67 -7.03
N SER A 104 17.94 -2.93 -6.30
CA SER A 104 17.70 -1.50 -6.57
C SER A 104 18.75 -0.59 -5.95
N VAL A 105 19.37 -0.99 -4.82
CA VAL A 105 20.36 -0.17 -4.09
C VAL A 105 21.56 0.24 -4.94
N PRO A 106 22.19 -0.62 -5.76
CA PRO A 106 23.31 -0.22 -6.62
C PRO A 106 22.98 0.88 -7.63
N LEU A 107 21.68 0.97 -8.03
CA LEU A 107 21.20 1.93 -9.02
C LEU A 107 20.65 3.22 -8.38
N LEU A 108 19.92 3.08 -7.28
CA LEU A 108 19.17 4.17 -6.66
C LEU A 108 19.79 4.69 -5.35
N GLY A 109 20.86 4.01 -4.86
CA GLY A 109 21.45 4.29 -3.56
C GLY A 109 20.62 3.74 -2.40
N PHE A 110 21.13 3.89 -1.19
CA PHE A 110 20.38 3.60 0.04
C PHE A 110 19.32 4.68 0.29
N GLY A 111 18.22 4.32 0.97
CA GLY A 111 17.16 5.24 1.36
C GLY A 111 15.79 4.88 0.80
N SER A 112 14.94 5.88 0.62
CA SER A 112 13.51 5.67 0.31
C SER A 112 13.24 5.20 -1.13
N TRP A 113 14.09 5.54 -2.12
CA TRP A 113 13.82 5.25 -3.52
C TRP A 113 13.76 3.76 -3.88
N PRO A 114 14.70 2.89 -3.41
CA PRO A 114 14.56 1.44 -3.58
C PRO A 114 13.24 0.91 -3.03
N THR A 115 12.82 1.44 -1.86
CA THR A 115 11.56 1.06 -1.22
C THR A 115 10.36 1.48 -2.05
N VAL A 116 10.32 2.74 -2.52
CA VAL A 116 9.22 3.23 -3.38
C VAL A 116 9.11 2.39 -4.66
N LEU A 117 10.24 2.05 -5.29
CA LEU A 117 10.24 1.18 -6.48
C LEU A 117 9.68 -0.22 -6.16
N ALA A 118 10.11 -0.83 -5.06
CA ALA A 118 9.59 -2.12 -4.65
C ALA A 118 8.07 -2.06 -4.40
N LEU A 119 7.59 -1.07 -3.63
CA LEU A 119 6.16 -0.89 -3.34
C LEU A 119 5.36 -0.64 -4.61
N PHE A 120 5.89 0.15 -5.55
CA PHE A 120 5.27 0.39 -6.86
C PHE A 120 5.05 -0.92 -7.63
N LEU A 121 6.09 -1.74 -7.76
CA LEU A 121 6.01 -3.01 -8.47
C LEU A 121 5.03 -3.98 -7.80
N TYR A 122 5.02 -4.03 -6.46
CA TYR A 122 4.10 -4.89 -5.71
C TYR A 122 2.64 -4.42 -5.79
N GLY A 123 2.42 -3.11 -5.85
CA GLY A 123 1.09 -2.53 -5.92
C GLY A 123 0.43 -2.66 -7.29
N LEU A 124 1.21 -2.88 -8.35
CA LEU A 124 0.72 -2.80 -9.72
C LEU A 124 -0.27 -3.92 -10.06
N LEU A 125 0.03 -5.18 -9.72
CA LEU A 125 -0.78 -6.33 -10.10
C LEU A 125 -2.20 -6.30 -9.53
N PRO A 126 -2.41 -6.10 -8.20
CA PRO A 126 -3.76 -6.09 -7.65
C PRO A 126 -4.63 -4.98 -8.25
N ILE A 127 -4.04 -3.80 -8.50
CA ILE A 127 -4.76 -2.68 -9.12
C ILE A 127 -5.13 -3.02 -10.56
N PHE A 128 -4.18 -3.52 -11.35
CA PHE A 128 -4.40 -3.89 -12.75
C PHE A 128 -5.47 -4.96 -12.90
N GLU A 129 -5.39 -6.08 -12.16
CA GLU A 129 -6.34 -7.19 -12.30
C GLU A 129 -7.75 -6.80 -11.81
N ASN A 130 -7.88 -6.03 -10.72
CA ASN A 130 -9.18 -5.55 -10.27
C ASN A 130 -9.79 -4.53 -11.24
N ALA A 131 -8.99 -3.61 -11.77
CA ALA A 131 -9.45 -2.66 -12.78
C ALA A 131 -9.90 -3.39 -14.07
N LEU A 132 -9.12 -4.38 -14.51
CA LEU A 132 -9.46 -5.20 -15.68
C LEU A 132 -10.73 -6.01 -15.45
N ALA A 133 -10.89 -6.61 -14.26
CA ALA A 133 -12.11 -7.33 -13.90
C ALA A 133 -13.32 -6.40 -13.88
N GLY A 134 -13.18 -5.17 -13.35
CA GLY A 134 -14.23 -4.17 -13.34
C GLY A 134 -14.67 -3.75 -14.74
N LEU A 135 -13.72 -3.49 -15.63
CA LEU A 135 -14.01 -3.09 -17.02
C LEU A 135 -14.62 -4.24 -17.82
N ARG A 136 -14.13 -5.47 -17.68
CA ARG A 136 -14.66 -6.65 -18.38
C ARG A 136 -15.97 -7.18 -17.81
N GLY A 137 -16.33 -6.77 -16.58
CA GLY A 137 -17.59 -7.12 -15.95
C GLY A 137 -18.78 -6.27 -16.41
N ILE A 138 -18.56 -5.25 -17.22
CA ILE A 138 -19.62 -4.41 -17.77
C ILE A 138 -20.38 -5.22 -18.82
N SER A 139 -21.73 -5.21 -18.75
CA SER A 139 -22.56 -5.96 -19.68
C SER A 139 -22.53 -5.34 -21.09
N GLU A 140 -22.62 -6.19 -22.11
CA GLU A 140 -22.68 -5.77 -23.52
C GLU A 140 -23.83 -4.81 -23.79
N ASP A 141 -24.97 -4.95 -23.07
CA ASP A 141 -26.12 -4.06 -23.20
C ASP A 141 -25.79 -2.62 -22.81
N VAL A 142 -24.95 -2.42 -21.81
CA VAL A 142 -24.48 -1.08 -21.39
C VAL A 142 -23.59 -0.47 -22.46
N GLU A 143 -22.66 -1.27 -23.03
CA GLU A 143 -21.79 -0.80 -24.11
C GLU A 143 -22.58 -0.45 -25.37
N LEU A 144 -23.57 -1.28 -25.74
CA LEU A 144 -24.46 -1.02 -26.86
C LEU A 144 -25.31 0.23 -26.62
N SER A 145 -25.81 0.43 -25.41
CA SER A 145 -26.57 1.64 -25.04
C SER A 145 -25.74 2.91 -25.18
N ALA A 146 -24.47 2.89 -24.72
CA ALA A 146 -23.55 4.02 -24.87
C ALA A 146 -23.31 4.35 -26.37
N LYS A 147 -23.13 3.33 -27.20
CA LYS A 147 -22.99 3.50 -28.66
C LYS A 147 -24.28 4.03 -29.30
N ALA A 148 -25.43 3.55 -28.86
CA ALA A 148 -26.75 3.96 -29.42
C ALA A 148 -27.07 5.45 -29.18
N VAL A 149 -26.59 6.02 -28.05
CA VAL A 149 -26.73 7.46 -27.79
C VAL A 149 -25.58 8.31 -28.41
N GLY A 150 -24.74 7.69 -29.24
CA GLY A 150 -23.69 8.37 -30.01
C GLY A 150 -22.41 8.72 -29.22
N MET A 151 -22.15 8.05 -28.12
CA MET A 151 -20.90 8.26 -27.36
C MET A 151 -19.69 7.79 -28.17
N THR A 152 -18.64 8.60 -28.20
CA THR A 152 -17.31 8.15 -28.64
C THR A 152 -16.71 7.17 -27.63
N GLU A 153 -15.72 6.36 -28.04
CA GLU A 153 -15.05 5.43 -27.10
C GLU A 153 -14.51 6.13 -25.84
N LEU A 154 -13.87 7.29 -26.00
CA LEU A 154 -13.35 8.04 -24.85
C LEU A 154 -14.47 8.54 -23.93
N GLN A 155 -15.62 8.95 -24.50
CA GLN A 155 -16.79 9.34 -23.71
C GLN A 155 -17.38 8.15 -22.96
N ALA A 156 -17.50 6.99 -23.61
CA ALA A 156 -17.95 5.75 -22.98
C ALA A 156 -17.03 5.33 -21.84
N ILE A 157 -15.70 5.32 -22.05
CA ILE A 157 -14.71 5.03 -21.00
C ILE A 157 -14.90 5.96 -19.81
N ARG A 158 -14.91 7.28 -20.04
CA ARG A 158 -14.88 8.27 -18.95
C ARG A 158 -16.20 8.38 -18.20
N HIS A 159 -17.34 8.29 -18.88
CA HIS A 159 -18.67 8.60 -18.31
C HIS A 159 -19.48 7.35 -17.96
N VAL A 160 -19.12 6.17 -18.49
CA VAL A 160 -19.85 4.93 -18.25
C VAL A 160 -18.94 3.87 -17.64
N GLU A 161 -17.89 3.47 -18.33
CA GLU A 161 -17.12 2.30 -17.96
C GLU A 161 -16.27 2.50 -16.69
N LEU A 162 -15.49 3.59 -16.60
CA LEU A 162 -14.68 3.87 -15.40
C LEU A 162 -15.56 4.08 -14.16
N PRO A 163 -16.67 4.83 -14.19
CA PRO A 163 -17.59 4.91 -13.05
C PRO A 163 -18.16 3.57 -12.61
N LEU A 164 -18.54 2.69 -13.57
CA LEU A 164 -19.05 1.35 -13.25
C LEU A 164 -17.97 0.40 -12.73
N ALA A 165 -16.75 0.51 -13.24
CA ALA A 165 -15.60 -0.27 -12.77
C ALA A 165 -15.00 0.26 -11.45
N LEU A 166 -15.34 1.50 -11.04
CA LEU A 166 -14.73 2.18 -9.89
C LEU A 166 -14.75 1.36 -8.61
N PRO A 167 -15.82 0.64 -8.22
CA PRO A 167 -15.80 -0.17 -6.99
C PRO A 167 -14.68 -1.22 -6.98
N LEU A 168 -14.46 -1.91 -8.11
CA LEU A 168 -13.39 -2.89 -8.22
C LEU A 168 -12.01 -2.23 -8.34
N ILE A 169 -11.88 -1.08 -9.00
CA ILE A 169 -10.65 -0.29 -9.01
C ILE A 169 -10.25 0.11 -7.58
N LEU A 170 -11.20 0.61 -6.79
CA LEU A 170 -10.97 0.98 -5.39
C LEU A 170 -10.57 -0.24 -4.54
N GLU A 171 -11.16 -1.42 -4.79
CA GLU A 171 -10.75 -2.64 -4.08
C GLU A 171 -9.31 -3.03 -4.44
N GLY A 172 -8.89 -2.91 -5.70
CA GLY A 172 -7.50 -3.12 -6.11
C GLY A 172 -6.52 -2.15 -5.41
N ILE A 173 -6.89 -0.86 -5.33
CA ILE A 173 -6.11 0.17 -4.62
C ILE A 173 -6.02 -0.15 -3.13
N ARG A 174 -7.13 -0.55 -2.52
CA ARG A 174 -7.23 -0.95 -1.11
C ARG A 174 -6.27 -2.09 -0.79
N ILE A 175 -6.35 -3.19 -1.54
CA ILE A 175 -5.48 -4.35 -1.37
C ILE A 175 -4.01 -3.95 -1.51
N SER A 176 -3.67 -3.22 -2.58
CA SER A 176 -2.31 -2.76 -2.84
C SER A 176 -1.77 -1.85 -1.74
N THR A 177 -2.60 -0.95 -1.21
CA THR A 177 -2.18 -0.03 -0.15
C THR A 177 -1.90 -0.77 1.17
N VAL A 178 -2.73 -1.76 1.54
CA VAL A 178 -2.51 -2.58 2.73
C VAL A 178 -1.22 -3.41 2.61
N ILE A 179 -0.99 -4.02 1.43
CA ILE A 179 0.26 -4.74 1.15
C ILE A 179 1.46 -3.77 1.23
N ALA A 180 1.36 -2.60 0.62
CA ALA A 180 2.42 -1.61 0.61
C ALA A 180 2.76 -1.11 2.03
N LEU A 181 1.77 -0.86 2.89
CA LEU A 181 2.00 -0.48 4.29
C LEU A 181 2.82 -1.53 5.05
N SER A 182 2.49 -2.80 4.90
CA SER A 182 3.25 -3.88 5.55
C SER A 182 4.65 -4.02 4.96
N THR A 183 4.77 -3.97 3.63
CA THR A 183 6.04 -4.14 2.91
C THR A 183 6.99 -2.96 3.12
N ALA A 184 6.50 -1.73 3.31
CA ALA A 184 7.32 -0.54 3.55
C ALA A 184 8.17 -0.63 4.83
N THR A 185 7.79 -1.48 5.80
CA THR A 185 8.62 -1.73 7.00
C THR A 185 9.96 -2.36 6.65
N ILE A 186 10.00 -3.22 5.61
CA ILE A 186 11.24 -3.88 5.17
C ILE A 186 12.21 -2.86 4.55
N GLY A 187 11.71 -1.73 4.05
CA GLY A 187 12.54 -0.66 3.49
C GLY A 187 13.59 -0.10 4.45
N SER A 188 13.36 -0.21 5.76
CA SER A 188 14.36 0.21 6.75
C SER A 188 15.64 -0.63 6.72
N THR A 189 15.63 -1.81 6.10
CA THR A 189 16.86 -2.60 5.86
C THR A 189 17.81 -1.93 4.86
N VAL A 190 17.30 -1.04 4.03
CA VAL A 190 18.08 -0.25 3.07
C VAL A 190 18.10 1.25 3.46
N ALA A 191 17.99 1.53 4.74
CA ALA A 191 18.01 2.88 5.33
C ALA A 191 16.85 3.80 4.89
N ALA A 192 15.71 3.25 4.47
CA ALA A 192 14.50 4.03 4.29
C ALA A 192 13.88 4.40 5.64
N ARG A 193 13.52 5.67 5.81
CA ARG A 193 12.84 6.14 7.01
C ARG A 193 11.39 5.63 7.03
N SER A 194 11.10 4.69 7.91
CA SER A 194 9.75 4.12 8.05
C SER A 194 9.52 3.57 9.46
N LEU A 195 8.31 3.11 9.74
CA LEU A 195 7.99 2.40 10.99
C LEU A 195 8.79 1.09 11.14
N GLY A 196 9.36 0.56 10.07
CA GLY A 196 10.28 -0.56 10.11
C GLY A 196 11.57 -0.27 10.87
N GLU A 197 11.99 1.01 10.97
CA GLU A 197 13.14 1.42 11.76
C GLU A 197 12.96 1.07 13.24
N VAL A 198 11.74 1.28 13.77
CA VAL A 198 11.40 0.93 15.16
C VAL A 198 11.44 -0.59 15.36
N ILE A 199 10.92 -1.35 14.40
CA ILE A 199 10.92 -2.82 14.44
C ILE A 199 12.35 -3.35 14.40
N ILE A 200 13.18 -2.88 13.47
CA ILE A 200 14.58 -3.32 13.33
C ILE A 200 15.40 -2.93 14.57
N ALA A 201 15.21 -1.72 15.09
CA ALA A 201 15.86 -1.32 16.32
C ALA A 201 15.49 -2.24 17.49
N GLY A 202 14.23 -2.65 17.61
CA GLY A 202 13.76 -3.60 18.59
C GLY A 202 14.41 -4.99 18.44
N LEU A 203 14.48 -5.49 17.19
CA LEU A 203 15.10 -6.78 16.91
C LEU A 203 16.61 -6.78 17.22
N THR A 204 17.33 -5.73 16.84
CA THR A 204 18.78 -5.63 17.03
C THR A 204 19.19 -5.39 18.48
N SER A 205 18.33 -4.72 19.28
CA SER A 205 18.55 -4.47 20.70
C SER A 205 17.86 -5.48 21.63
N ASN A 206 17.23 -6.52 21.07
CA ASN A 206 16.40 -7.49 21.82
C ASN A 206 15.32 -6.81 22.67
N ASN A 207 14.75 -5.70 22.19
CA ASN A 207 13.72 -4.92 22.85
C ASN A 207 12.35 -5.14 22.17
N LEU A 208 11.59 -6.08 22.70
CA LEU A 208 10.28 -6.45 22.14
C LEU A 208 9.25 -5.30 22.21
N ALA A 209 9.41 -4.36 23.17
CA ALA A 209 8.54 -3.18 23.25
C ALA A 209 8.63 -2.32 21.99
N PHE A 210 9.82 -2.13 21.41
CA PHE A 210 9.98 -1.42 20.14
C PHE A 210 9.35 -2.18 18.96
N VAL A 211 9.57 -3.50 18.92
CA VAL A 211 8.96 -4.34 17.85
C VAL A 211 7.44 -4.21 17.87
N VAL A 212 6.84 -4.27 19.06
CA VAL A 212 5.38 -4.13 19.24
C VAL A 212 4.90 -2.73 18.88
N GLN A 213 5.62 -1.67 19.25
CA GLN A 213 5.27 -0.29 18.86
C GLN A 213 5.20 -0.12 17.35
N GLY A 214 6.26 -0.51 16.63
CA GLY A 214 6.30 -0.40 15.17
C GLY A 214 5.26 -1.29 14.49
N GLY A 215 5.13 -2.54 14.96
CA GLY A 215 4.20 -3.52 14.39
C GLY A 215 2.74 -3.15 14.60
N VAL A 216 2.36 -2.78 15.84
CA VAL A 216 0.98 -2.37 16.17
C VAL A 216 0.61 -1.09 15.43
N LEU A 217 1.51 -0.11 15.37
CA LEU A 217 1.25 1.15 14.68
C LEU A 217 1.03 0.91 13.18
N THR A 218 1.89 0.12 12.53
CA THR A 218 1.72 -0.25 11.12
C THR A 218 0.42 -1.01 10.87
N SER A 219 0.07 -1.97 11.74
CA SER A 219 -1.16 -2.75 11.62
C SER A 219 -2.42 -1.89 11.81
N CYS A 220 -2.42 -0.99 12.79
CA CYS A 220 -3.54 -0.08 13.00
C CYS A 220 -3.73 0.88 11.81
N LEU A 221 -2.63 1.40 11.22
CA LEU A 221 -2.71 2.21 10.00
C LEU A 221 -3.28 1.42 8.83
N ALA A 222 -2.86 0.17 8.65
CA ALA A 222 -3.40 -0.70 7.60
C ALA A 222 -4.90 -0.96 7.78
N ILE A 223 -5.36 -1.20 9.01
CA ILE A 223 -6.79 -1.38 9.33
C ILE A 223 -7.57 -0.08 9.05
N LEU A 224 -7.05 1.07 9.44
CA LEU A 224 -7.72 2.36 9.19
C LEU A 224 -7.86 2.63 7.70
N ILE A 225 -6.79 2.44 6.93
CA ILE A 225 -6.82 2.62 5.48
C ILE A 225 -7.75 1.60 4.81
N TYR A 226 -7.70 0.34 5.25
CA TYR A 226 -8.64 -0.69 4.79
C TYR A 226 -10.11 -0.26 4.99
N ASN A 227 -10.43 0.35 6.12
CA ASN A 227 -11.78 0.81 6.43
C ASN A 227 -12.21 2.07 5.66
N ILE A 228 -11.25 2.91 5.18
CA ILE A 228 -11.57 4.10 4.38
C ILE A 228 -12.15 3.71 3.02
N PHE A 229 -11.68 2.62 2.43
CA PHE A 229 -12.10 2.15 1.11
C PHE A 229 -13.29 1.15 1.16
N GLY A 230 -13.75 0.73 2.36
CA GLY A 230 -14.75 -0.33 2.55
C GLY A 230 -16.12 0.07 3.04
#